data_66512fb5dcfca724bac3441686d9c64c
#
_entry.id   66512fb5dcfca724bac3441686d9c64c
#
_cell.length_a   1.000
_cell.length_b   1.000
_cell.length_c   1.000
_cell.angle_alpha   90.00
_cell.angle_beta   90.00
_cell.angle_gamma   90.00
#
_symmetry.space_group_name_H-M   'P 1'
#
loop_
_entity.id
_entity.type
_entity.pdbx_description
1 polymer ?
#
loop_
_entity_poly.entity_id
_entity_poly.type
_entity_poly.pdbx_seq_one_letter_code
_entity_poly.pdbx_strand_id
1 'polypeptide(L)'
;MTNFKGFASLVLLATIVSTLSAETHCPGNVASVPFRLVNRHQMIVPVSINHAGPFSFLLDTGTQMTMVEPALAAALHMETTGKAEVASVGMQSAASFAQAALLEAGPHSVANQKVLVYDLANLQATGLNIQGVLGEDFLEQFDMLIDNAHNLLCLDNSASMRREVKGSHIPLLVPAQNTDGTLPKSLVVSVRLSDGMRPVRLKLDSGSNVNFLYNTAEYMALGLFRGASLQGGSGGSQKNFMALPLQDVKIGSAEFGKVPFITLTGAQKNTRTSEFDGLLTMGQFKRVFIDHAEHFAVLDPL
;
A
#
# COMPACT_ATOMS: atom_id res chain seq x y z
N MET A 1 61.85 -7.76 -60.14
CA MET A 1 60.36 -7.75 -59.98
C MET A 1 60.05 -8.51 -58.72
N THR A 2 59.98 -7.87 -57.63
CA THR A 2 59.70 -8.46 -56.30
C THR A 2 58.44 -7.81 -55.72
N ASN A 3 57.38 -8.58 -55.66
CA ASN A 3 56.07 -8.18 -55.09
C ASN A 3 56.11 -8.29 -53.59
N PHE A 4 56.00 -7.18 -52.89
CA PHE A 4 55.74 -7.12 -51.43
C PHE A 4 54.22 -7.07 -51.23
N LYS A 5 53.66 -8.12 -50.65
CA LYS A 5 52.27 -8.16 -50.16
C LYS A 5 52.26 -7.74 -48.68
N GLY A 6 51.79 -6.54 -48.44
CA GLY A 6 51.56 -6.06 -47.08
C GLY A 6 50.29 -6.70 -46.47
N PHE A 7 50.44 -7.39 -45.35
CA PHE A 7 49.35 -7.86 -44.51
C PHE A 7 48.94 -6.74 -43.55
N ALA A 8 47.75 -6.21 -43.73
CA ALA A 8 47.15 -5.28 -42.77
C ALA A 8 46.43 -6.12 -41.67
N SER A 9 47.01 -6.15 -40.47
CA SER A 9 46.36 -6.73 -39.30
C SER A 9 45.32 -5.74 -38.75
N LEU A 10 44.06 -6.10 -38.88
CA LEU A 10 42.94 -5.39 -38.30
C LEU A 10 42.80 -5.80 -36.81
N VAL A 11 43.22 -4.95 -35.87
CA VAL A 11 43.03 -5.17 -34.45
C VAL A 11 41.60 -4.74 -34.10
N LEU A 12 40.72 -5.71 -33.86
CA LEU A 12 39.37 -5.50 -33.41
C LEU A 12 39.39 -5.21 -31.89
N LEU A 13 39.26 -3.94 -31.49
CA LEU A 13 39.14 -3.57 -30.10
C LEU A 13 37.69 -3.88 -29.64
N ALA A 14 37.51 -5.01 -28.97
CA ALA A 14 36.24 -5.32 -28.31
C ALA A 14 36.10 -4.44 -27.03
N THR A 15 35.30 -3.40 -27.09
CA THR A 15 34.89 -2.65 -25.91
C THR A 15 33.88 -3.48 -25.14
N ILE A 16 34.31 -4.06 -23.99
CA ILE A 16 33.43 -4.69 -23.03
C ILE A 16 32.67 -3.53 -22.33
N VAL A 17 31.45 -3.32 -22.78
CA VAL A 17 30.50 -2.47 -22.03
C VAL A 17 30.06 -3.31 -20.83
N SER A 18 30.71 -3.12 -19.70
CA SER A 18 30.22 -3.61 -18.41
C SER A 18 28.95 -2.83 -18.10
N THR A 19 27.80 -3.44 -18.34
CA THR A 19 26.54 -2.96 -17.76
C THR A 19 26.65 -3.14 -16.25
N LEU A 20 27.00 -2.07 -15.53
CA LEU A 20 26.80 -2.00 -14.09
C LEU A 20 25.29 -2.13 -13.89
N SER A 21 24.80 -3.30 -13.60
CA SER A 21 23.51 -3.46 -12.95
C SER A 21 23.66 -2.76 -11.60
N ALA A 22 23.08 -1.58 -11.46
CA ALA A 22 22.95 -0.96 -10.14
C ALA A 22 22.16 -1.98 -9.31
N GLU A 23 22.81 -2.61 -8.34
CA GLU A 23 22.11 -3.43 -7.36
C GLU A 23 21.12 -2.51 -6.66
N THR A 24 19.84 -2.76 -6.91
CA THR A 24 18.76 -2.02 -6.28
C THR A 24 18.62 -2.50 -4.85
N HIS A 25 19.07 -1.69 -3.93
CA HIS A 25 18.97 -1.94 -2.50
C HIS A 25 18.31 -0.76 -1.80
N CYS A 26 17.79 -1.03 -0.62
CA CYS A 26 17.15 -0.02 0.20
C CYS A 26 18.15 1.07 0.63
N PRO A 27 17.73 2.35 0.69
CA PRO A 27 18.54 3.41 1.27
C PRO A 27 18.97 3.05 2.70
N GLY A 28 20.16 3.52 3.14
CA GLY A 28 20.68 3.25 4.47
C GLY A 28 21.17 1.82 4.67
N ASN A 29 21.36 1.05 3.57
CA ASN A 29 21.75 -0.35 3.58
C ASN A 29 20.85 -1.26 4.43
N VAL A 30 19.58 -0.90 4.58
CA VAL A 30 18.61 -1.76 5.24
C VAL A 30 18.25 -2.95 4.35
N ALA A 31 17.90 -4.06 4.97
CA ALA A 31 17.50 -5.24 4.22
C ALA A 31 16.14 -5.03 3.54
N SER A 32 16.05 -5.48 2.28
CA SER A 32 14.83 -5.40 1.50
C SER A 32 13.98 -6.67 1.61
N VAL A 33 12.68 -6.50 1.52
CA VAL A 33 11.69 -7.57 1.36
C VAL A 33 11.13 -7.46 -0.05
N PRO A 34 11.43 -8.40 -0.96
CA PRO A 34 10.86 -8.36 -2.31
C PRO A 34 9.36 -8.64 -2.27
N PHE A 35 8.59 -7.93 -3.07
CA PHE A 35 7.17 -8.19 -3.24
C PHE A 35 6.80 -8.52 -4.69
N ARG A 36 5.66 -9.16 -4.89
CA ARG A 36 5.08 -9.42 -6.19
C ARG A 36 3.87 -8.50 -6.41
N LEU A 37 3.86 -7.76 -7.51
CA LEU A 37 2.69 -6.96 -7.90
C LEU A 37 1.59 -7.83 -8.50
N VAL A 38 0.37 -7.61 -8.05
CA VAL A 38 -0.87 -8.16 -8.61
C VAL A 38 -1.80 -7.01 -8.95
N ASN A 39 -2.57 -7.14 -10.02
CA ASN A 39 -3.52 -6.11 -10.47
C ASN A 39 -2.87 -4.71 -10.62
N ARG A 40 -1.58 -4.65 -10.91
CA ARG A 40 -0.72 -3.46 -11.09
C ARG A 40 -0.43 -2.65 -9.82
N HIS A 41 -1.20 -2.79 -8.75
CA HIS A 41 -1.09 -1.91 -7.58
C HIS A 41 -1.00 -2.64 -6.25
N GLN A 42 -1.41 -3.91 -6.20
CA GLN A 42 -1.45 -4.67 -4.96
C GLN A 42 -0.16 -5.47 -4.76
N MET A 43 0.44 -5.33 -3.61
CA MET A 43 1.77 -5.86 -3.29
C MET A 43 1.63 -7.08 -2.40
N ILE A 44 2.13 -8.22 -2.85
CA ILE A 44 2.14 -9.46 -2.09
C ILE A 44 3.54 -9.69 -1.54
N VAL A 45 3.66 -9.69 -0.23
CA VAL A 45 4.91 -9.87 0.51
C VAL A 45 4.98 -11.26 1.16
N PRO A 46 6.17 -11.85 1.29
CA PRO A 46 6.37 -13.07 2.07
C PRO A 46 6.36 -12.75 3.57
N VAL A 47 5.51 -13.44 4.33
CA VAL A 47 5.39 -13.29 5.78
C VAL A 47 5.49 -14.65 6.46
N SER A 48 6.25 -14.75 7.54
CA SER A 48 6.29 -15.92 8.41
C SER A 48 5.56 -15.64 9.73
N ILE A 49 4.88 -16.66 10.26
CA ILE A 49 4.18 -16.62 11.55
C ILE A 49 4.72 -17.74 12.40
N ASN A 50 5.24 -17.43 13.59
CA ASN A 50 5.78 -18.40 14.54
C ASN A 50 6.83 -19.34 13.89
N HIS A 51 7.71 -18.77 13.06
CA HIS A 51 8.74 -19.45 12.27
C HIS A 51 8.20 -20.38 11.16
N ALA A 52 6.90 -20.43 10.91
CA ALA A 52 6.32 -21.14 9.77
C ALA A 52 6.10 -20.19 8.60
N GLY A 53 6.28 -20.68 7.36
CA GLY A 53 6.11 -19.88 6.15
C GLY A 53 7.30 -20.01 5.19
N PRO A 54 7.51 -19.06 4.27
CA PRO A 54 6.72 -17.81 4.13
C PRO A 54 5.34 -18.04 3.49
N PHE A 55 4.36 -17.29 3.96
CA PHE A 55 3.01 -17.21 3.42
C PHE A 55 2.83 -15.95 2.57
N SER A 56 1.88 -15.95 1.64
CA SER A 56 1.58 -14.79 0.81
C SER A 56 0.63 -13.83 1.52
N PHE A 57 1.08 -12.63 1.85
CA PHE A 57 0.29 -11.59 2.49
C PHE A 57 0.15 -10.36 1.59
N LEU A 58 -1.04 -9.77 1.57
CA LEU A 58 -1.25 -8.45 0.98
C LEU A 58 -0.63 -7.41 1.92
N LEU A 59 0.25 -6.54 1.41
CA LEU A 59 0.72 -5.36 2.12
C LEU A 59 -0.38 -4.30 2.10
N ASP A 60 -0.91 -3.93 3.27
CA ASP A 60 -2.10 -3.09 3.36
C ASP A 60 -2.03 -2.05 4.49
N THR A 61 -1.56 -0.86 4.16
CA THR A 61 -1.57 0.30 5.05
C THR A 61 -2.98 0.87 5.28
N GLY A 62 -3.96 0.42 4.49
CA GLY A 62 -5.38 0.71 4.67
C GLY A 62 -6.00 -0.06 5.83
N THR A 63 -5.38 -1.16 6.27
CA THR A 63 -5.85 -2.03 7.34
C THR A 63 -5.07 -1.77 8.63
N GLN A 64 -5.78 -1.52 9.74
CA GLN A 64 -5.14 -1.20 11.03
C GLN A 64 -4.53 -2.43 11.72
N MET A 65 -5.10 -3.61 11.54
CA MET A 65 -4.63 -4.85 12.17
C MET A 65 -4.32 -5.91 11.11
N THR A 66 -3.22 -6.60 11.31
CA THR A 66 -2.84 -7.77 10.50
C THR A 66 -3.92 -8.84 10.57
N MET A 67 -4.25 -9.43 9.42
CA MET A 67 -5.27 -10.46 9.27
C MET A 67 -4.66 -11.77 8.80
N VAL A 68 -5.16 -12.87 9.34
CA VAL A 68 -4.77 -14.24 8.98
C VAL A 68 -6.02 -15.00 8.54
N GLU A 69 -5.94 -15.71 7.43
CA GLU A 69 -7.04 -16.52 6.92
C GLU A 69 -7.34 -17.68 7.88
N PRO A 70 -8.64 -18.04 8.12
CA PRO A 70 -9.01 -19.06 9.09
C PRO A 70 -8.33 -20.41 8.90
N ALA A 71 -8.15 -20.87 7.65
CA ALA A 71 -7.47 -22.14 7.38
C ALA A 71 -5.99 -22.10 7.78
N LEU A 72 -5.30 -20.95 7.55
CA LEU A 72 -3.93 -20.79 7.99
C LEU A 72 -3.84 -20.72 9.52
N ALA A 73 -4.71 -19.98 10.18
CA ALA A 73 -4.74 -19.88 11.63
C ALA A 73 -4.94 -21.28 12.28
N ALA A 74 -5.84 -22.09 11.71
CA ALA A 74 -6.06 -23.47 12.15
C ALA A 74 -4.84 -24.37 11.93
N ALA A 75 -4.18 -24.27 10.76
CA ALA A 75 -2.96 -25.03 10.45
C ALA A 75 -1.78 -24.67 11.36
N LEU A 76 -1.73 -23.43 11.85
CA LEU A 76 -0.73 -22.95 12.80
C LEU A 76 -1.13 -23.12 14.27
N HIS A 77 -2.26 -23.79 14.54
CA HIS A 77 -2.81 -24.00 15.90
C HIS A 77 -2.98 -22.69 16.68
N MET A 78 -3.35 -21.59 15.99
CA MET A 78 -3.58 -20.30 16.64
C MET A 78 -4.92 -20.33 17.37
N GLU A 79 -4.89 -20.19 18.69
CA GLU A 79 -6.10 -20.11 19.49
C GLU A 79 -6.80 -18.76 19.26
N THR A 80 -8.09 -18.82 18.93
CA THR A 80 -8.91 -17.63 18.74
C THR A 80 -9.56 -17.20 20.04
N THR A 81 -9.52 -15.88 20.30
CA THR A 81 -10.08 -15.27 21.52
C THR A 81 -10.95 -14.07 21.15
N GLY A 82 -12.11 -13.96 21.81
CA GLY A 82 -12.98 -12.82 21.61
C GLY A 82 -13.51 -12.69 20.18
N LYS A 83 -14.31 -11.64 19.96
CA LYS A 83 -14.88 -11.30 18.66
C LYS A 83 -14.53 -9.88 18.29
N ALA A 84 -14.40 -9.62 17.00
CA ALA A 84 -14.19 -8.29 16.43
C ALA A 84 -15.11 -8.09 15.23
N GLU A 85 -15.34 -6.85 14.87
CA GLU A 85 -15.97 -6.46 13.61
C GLU A 85 -14.95 -5.73 12.75
N VAL A 86 -14.85 -6.15 11.49
CA VAL A 86 -14.03 -5.48 10.48
C VAL A 86 -14.94 -4.65 9.59
N ALA A 87 -14.69 -3.35 9.55
CA ALA A 87 -15.36 -2.44 8.63
C ALA A 87 -14.46 -2.15 7.43
N SER A 88 -14.96 -2.38 6.23
CA SER A 88 -14.33 -1.96 4.98
C SER A 88 -15.32 -1.15 4.15
N VAL A 89 -14.89 -0.66 2.97
CA VAL A 89 -15.75 0.16 2.10
C VAL A 89 -17.08 -0.55 1.83
N GLY A 90 -18.13 -0.13 2.55
CA GLY A 90 -19.51 -0.64 2.40
C GLY A 90 -19.76 -2.07 2.90
N MET A 91 -18.91 -2.62 3.78
CA MET A 91 -19.12 -3.94 4.40
C MET A 91 -18.73 -3.94 5.88
N GLN A 92 -19.44 -4.74 6.65
CA GLN A 92 -19.06 -5.14 8.00
C GLN A 92 -19.04 -6.65 8.06
N SER A 93 -18.03 -7.22 8.66
CA SER A 93 -17.85 -8.67 8.76
C SER A 93 -17.27 -9.04 10.12
N ALA A 94 -17.68 -10.21 10.62
CA ALA A 94 -17.18 -10.73 11.88
C ALA A 94 -15.74 -11.27 11.73
N ALA A 95 -14.94 -11.11 12.76
CA ALA A 95 -13.61 -11.66 12.92
C ALA A 95 -13.41 -12.17 14.35
N SER A 96 -12.32 -12.88 14.58
CA SER A 96 -11.88 -13.25 15.93
C SER A 96 -10.43 -12.79 16.13
N PHE A 97 -10.05 -12.53 17.37
CA PHE A 97 -8.66 -12.25 17.69
C PHE A 97 -7.86 -13.54 17.85
N ALA A 98 -6.59 -13.49 17.49
CA ALA A 98 -5.60 -14.50 17.83
C ALA A 98 -4.25 -13.82 18.17
N GLN A 99 -3.30 -14.61 18.66
CA GLN A 99 -1.96 -14.13 19.02
C GLN A 99 -0.93 -14.83 18.13
N ALA A 100 -0.12 -14.05 17.43
CA ALA A 100 1.12 -14.50 16.82
C ALA A 100 2.25 -14.23 17.81
N ALA A 101 2.98 -15.28 18.22
CA ALA A 101 4.14 -15.09 19.09
C ALA A 101 5.25 -14.34 18.38
N LEU A 102 5.39 -14.54 17.07
CA LEU A 102 6.32 -13.84 16.20
C LEU A 102 5.71 -13.67 14.81
N LEU A 103 5.73 -12.46 14.29
CA LEU A 103 5.36 -12.12 12.92
C LEU A 103 6.59 -11.56 12.22
N GLU A 104 6.93 -12.08 11.02
CA GLU A 104 8.17 -11.76 10.34
C GLU A 104 7.94 -11.41 8.86
N ALA A 105 8.57 -10.34 8.38
CA ALA A 105 8.64 -9.98 6.97
C ALA A 105 10.12 -9.77 6.58
N GLY A 106 10.70 -10.74 5.89
CA GLY A 106 12.14 -10.81 5.68
C GLY A 106 12.89 -10.87 7.02
N PRO A 107 13.89 -10.02 7.27
CA PRO A 107 14.63 -10.00 8.54
C PRO A 107 13.95 -9.17 9.63
N HIS A 108 12.81 -8.54 9.34
CA HIS A 108 12.08 -7.68 10.28
C HIS A 108 11.03 -8.49 11.03
N SER A 109 10.95 -8.31 12.33
CA SER A 109 10.04 -9.10 13.18
C SER A 109 9.37 -8.26 14.26
N VAL A 110 8.14 -8.63 14.60
CA VAL A 110 7.39 -8.11 15.73
C VAL A 110 6.92 -9.27 16.58
N ALA A 111 7.23 -9.25 17.86
CA ALA A 111 6.84 -10.29 18.82
C ALA A 111 5.49 -9.98 19.46
N ASN A 112 4.77 -11.03 19.85
CA ASN A 112 3.51 -10.93 20.59
C ASN A 112 2.46 -10.05 19.87
N GLN A 113 2.34 -10.23 18.55
CA GLN A 113 1.41 -9.48 17.72
C GLN A 113 -0.01 -10.04 17.84
N LYS A 114 -0.97 -9.19 18.23
CA LYS A 114 -2.39 -9.50 18.19
C LYS A 114 -2.87 -9.36 16.75
N VAL A 115 -3.48 -10.40 16.20
CA VAL A 115 -3.96 -10.44 14.81
C VAL A 115 -5.45 -10.76 14.75
N LEU A 116 -6.08 -10.52 13.60
CA LEU A 116 -7.44 -10.91 13.32
C LEU A 116 -7.46 -12.21 12.51
N VAL A 117 -8.24 -13.17 12.91
CA VAL A 117 -8.62 -14.32 12.08
C VAL A 117 -9.87 -13.92 11.31
N TYR A 118 -9.71 -13.73 9.98
CA TYR A 118 -10.71 -13.11 9.13
C TYR A 118 -10.83 -13.83 7.79
N ASP A 119 -12.07 -14.04 7.31
CA ASP A 119 -12.34 -14.65 6.00
C ASP A 119 -11.93 -13.71 4.86
N LEU A 120 -10.91 -14.12 4.10
CA LEU A 120 -10.36 -13.37 2.98
C LEU A 120 -10.98 -13.74 1.62
N ALA A 121 -12.05 -14.55 1.59
CA ALA A 121 -12.67 -15.03 0.36
C ALA A 121 -13.04 -13.88 -0.60
N ASN A 122 -13.47 -12.74 -0.08
CA ASN A 122 -13.77 -11.55 -0.88
C ASN A 122 -12.53 -10.97 -1.60
N LEU A 123 -11.37 -10.94 -0.96
CA LEU A 123 -10.11 -10.51 -1.56
C LEU A 123 -9.58 -11.58 -2.53
N GLN A 124 -9.67 -12.84 -2.17
CA GLN A 124 -9.26 -13.97 -3.03
C GLN A 124 -10.11 -14.03 -4.32
N ALA A 125 -11.39 -13.70 -4.26
CA ALA A 125 -12.27 -13.61 -5.43
C ALA A 125 -11.84 -12.55 -6.46
N THR A 126 -11.00 -11.57 -6.06
CA THR A 126 -10.40 -10.60 -6.99
C THR A 126 -9.14 -11.13 -7.70
N GLY A 127 -8.79 -12.40 -7.50
CA GLY A 127 -7.60 -13.04 -8.06
C GLY A 127 -6.36 -12.96 -7.17
N LEU A 128 -6.51 -12.48 -5.93
CA LEU A 128 -5.42 -12.47 -4.94
C LEU A 128 -5.28 -13.87 -4.33
N ASN A 129 -4.16 -14.54 -4.58
CA ASN A 129 -3.81 -15.77 -3.88
C ASN A 129 -3.01 -15.41 -2.63
N ILE A 130 -3.74 -15.11 -1.53
CA ILE A 130 -3.19 -14.65 -0.26
C ILE A 130 -3.73 -15.48 0.89
N GLN A 131 -2.97 -15.54 1.97
CA GLN A 131 -3.28 -16.23 3.21
C GLN A 131 -3.37 -15.25 4.40
N GLY A 132 -3.12 -13.97 4.15
CA GLY A 132 -3.24 -12.90 5.14
C GLY A 132 -3.12 -11.51 4.54
N VAL A 133 -3.25 -10.53 5.42
CA VAL A 133 -3.07 -9.11 5.15
C VAL A 133 -2.10 -8.58 6.21
N LEU A 134 -0.99 -7.98 5.81
CA LEU A 134 -0.02 -7.34 6.70
C LEU A 134 -0.45 -5.90 6.91
N GLY A 135 -0.90 -5.59 8.11
CA GLY A 135 -1.51 -4.32 8.47
C GLY A 135 -0.54 -3.32 9.11
N GLU A 136 -1.10 -2.15 9.44
CA GLU A 136 -0.38 -1.02 10.03
C GLU A 136 0.19 -1.34 11.42
N ASP A 137 -0.44 -2.24 12.17
CA ASP A 137 0.04 -2.71 13.48
C ASP A 137 1.44 -3.35 13.44
N PHE A 138 1.82 -3.94 12.30
CA PHE A 138 3.18 -4.38 12.03
C PHE A 138 4.01 -3.26 11.42
N LEU A 139 3.47 -2.55 10.43
CA LEU A 139 4.21 -1.59 9.61
C LEU A 139 4.64 -0.34 10.40
N GLU A 140 3.81 0.14 11.34
CA GLU A 140 4.11 1.33 12.15
C GLU A 140 5.31 1.16 13.10
N GLN A 141 5.80 -0.06 13.26
CA GLN A 141 7.02 -0.34 14.04
C GLN A 141 8.31 0.09 13.31
N PHE A 142 8.20 0.48 12.04
CA PHE A 142 9.32 0.77 11.15
C PHE A 142 9.07 2.05 10.33
N ASP A 143 10.12 2.78 9.99
CA ASP A 143 10.07 3.65 8.83
C ASP A 143 9.97 2.75 7.58
N MET A 144 9.10 3.08 6.63
CA MET A 144 8.77 2.23 5.50
C MET A 144 9.05 2.93 4.17
N LEU A 145 9.72 2.25 3.23
CA LEU A 145 9.79 2.66 1.84
C LEU A 145 9.23 1.56 0.94
N ILE A 146 8.22 1.88 0.17
CA ILE A 146 7.73 1.06 -0.94
C ILE A 146 8.37 1.58 -2.23
N ASP A 147 9.23 0.78 -2.84
CA ASP A 147 9.81 1.05 -4.16
C ASP A 147 9.08 0.22 -5.22
N ASN A 148 8.09 0.82 -5.86
CA ASN A 148 7.29 0.17 -6.89
C ASN A 148 8.07 -0.07 -8.19
N ALA A 149 9.12 0.73 -8.43
CA ALA A 149 9.95 0.56 -9.63
C ALA A 149 10.79 -0.73 -9.58
N HIS A 150 11.16 -1.16 -8.37
CA HIS A 150 12.02 -2.33 -8.15
C HIS A 150 11.31 -3.46 -7.40
N ASN A 151 10.04 -3.29 -7.01
CA ASN A 151 9.24 -4.23 -6.22
C ASN A 151 9.90 -4.59 -4.88
N LEU A 152 10.35 -3.57 -4.15
CA LEU A 152 11.01 -3.72 -2.87
C LEU A 152 10.24 -2.99 -1.77
N LEU A 153 10.04 -3.67 -0.65
CA LEU A 153 9.65 -3.09 0.63
C LEU A 153 10.90 -2.97 1.50
N CYS A 154 11.19 -1.77 1.95
CA CYS A 154 12.27 -1.49 2.88
C CYS A 154 11.67 -1.09 4.21
N LEU A 155 12.11 -1.70 5.28
CA LEU A 155 11.68 -1.42 6.65
C LEU A 155 12.91 -1.05 7.48
N ASP A 156 12.83 0.02 8.28
CA ASP A 156 13.96 0.51 9.06
C ASP A 156 13.51 1.01 10.44
N ASN A 157 14.14 0.51 11.49
CA ASN A 157 13.94 0.98 12.86
C ASN A 157 15.11 1.80 13.40
N SER A 158 16.13 2.06 12.56
CA SER A 158 17.37 2.74 12.93
C SER A 158 17.46 4.19 12.45
N ALA A 159 16.46 4.68 11.73
CA ALA A 159 16.44 5.97 11.04
C ALA A 159 17.58 6.16 10.00
N SER A 160 18.25 5.08 9.56
CA SER A 160 19.29 5.15 8.54
C SER A 160 18.70 5.50 7.17
N MET A 161 17.57 4.90 6.83
CA MET A 161 16.84 5.17 5.60
C MET A 161 16.35 6.62 5.52
N ARG A 162 15.83 7.18 6.62
CA ARG A 162 15.38 8.59 6.72
C ARG A 162 16.46 9.59 6.31
N ARG A 163 17.72 9.35 6.66
CA ARG A 163 18.84 10.24 6.32
C ARG A 163 19.15 10.29 4.83
N GLU A 164 18.82 9.26 4.10
CA GLU A 164 19.12 9.13 2.66
C GLU A 164 17.94 9.43 1.76
N VAL A 165 16.69 9.25 2.22
CA VAL A 165 15.50 9.58 1.44
C VAL A 165 15.43 11.10 1.24
N LYS A 166 15.30 11.49 -0.03
CA LYS A 166 15.17 12.89 -0.45
C LYS A 166 13.77 13.14 -1.00
N GLY A 167 13.25 14.33 -0.79
CA GLY A 167 11.96 14.76 -1.30
C GLY A 167 11.27 15.77 -0.39
N SER A 168 10.10 16.26 -0.80
CA SER A 168 9.28 17.14 0.02
C SER A 168 8.59 16.34 1.11
N HIS A 169 8.76 16.75 2.36
CA HIS A 169 8.06 16.15 3.49
C HIS A 169 6.60 16.59 3.47
N ILE A 170 5.71 15.64 3.35
CA ILE A 170 4.25 15.81 3.37
C ILE A 170 3.78 15.39 4.75
N PRO A 171 3.24 16.30 5.58
CA PRO A 171 2.77 15.96 6.91
C PRO A 171 1.66 14.90 6.86
N LEU A 172 1.76 13.86 7.67
CA LEU A 172 0.68 12.93 7.94
C LEU A 172 -0.27 13.56 8.97
N LEU A 173 -1.55 13.60 8.62
CA LEU A 173 -2.58 14.14 9.50
C LEU A 173 -2.90 13.08 10.57
N VAL A 174 -2.79 13.46 11.83
CA VAL A 174 -3.18 12.59 12.94
C VAL A 174 -4.67 12.78 13.20
N PRO A 175 -5.51 11.74 13.03
CA PRO A 175 -6.92 11.84 13.32
C PRO A 175 -7.17 12.09 14.83
N ALA A 176 -8.11 12.99 15.14
CA ALA A 176 -8.42 13.37 16.52
C ALA A 176 -9.06 12.23 17.35
N GLN A 177 -9.50 11.14 16.72
CA GLN A 177 -10.27 10.07 17.37
C GLN A 177 -9.45 8.88 17.86
N ASN A 178 -8.15 8.77 17.53
CA ASN A 178 -7.27 7.71 18.05
C ASN A 178 -6.47 8.20 19.27
N THR A 179 -7.15 8.81 20.25
CA THR A 179 -6.49 9.35 21.44
C THR A 179 -6.18 8.30 22.50
N ASP A 180 -6.77 7.11 22.39
CA ASP A 180 -6.54 6.00 23.36
C ASP A 180 -5.32 5.13 23.04
N GLY A 181 -4.71 5.31 21.85
CA GLY A 181 -3.49 4.60 21.45
C GLY A 181 -3.65 3.08 21.23
N THR A 182 -4.89 2.58 21.16
CA THR A 182 -5.15 1.13 21.06
C THR A 182 -5.00 0.59 19.64
N LEU A 183 -5.11 1.45 18.62
CA LEU A 183 -4.96 1.08 17.21
C LEU A 183 -3.94 1.99 16.51
N PRO A 184 -3.25 1.48 15.47
CA PRO A 184 -2.35 2.27 14.64
C PRO A 184 -3.02 3.51 14.05
N LYS A 185 -2.22 4.55 13.85
CA LYS A 185 -2.70 5.79 13.24
C LYS A 185 -2.87 5.59 11.75
N SER A 186 -3.99 6.07 11.20
CA SER A 186 -4.18 6.07 9.74
C SER A 186 -3.21 7.03 9.04
N LEU A 187 -2.59 6.59 7.95
CA LEU A 187 -1.68 7.39 7.12
C LEU A 187 -2.49 8.33 6.22
N VAL A 188 -2.84 9.49 6.72
CA VAL A 188 -3.72 10.44 6.03
C VAL A 188 -2.94 11.66 5.56
N VAL A 189 -3.12 12.05 4.30
CA VAL A 189 -2.52 13.25 3.70
C VAL A 189 -3.58 14.23 3.24
N SER A 190 -3.24 15.52 3.24
CA SER A 190 -4.07 16.57 2.66
C SER A 190 -3.83 16.67 1.16
N VAL A 191 -4.87 16.51 0.36
CA VAL A 191 -4.82 16.45 -1.10
C VAL A 191 -5.72 17.54 -1.68
N ARG A 192 -5.20 18.32 -2.64
CA ARG A 192 -6.03 19.16 -3.50
C ARG A 192 -6.39 18.38 -4.75
N LEU A 193 -7.68 18.30 -4.99
CA LEU A 193 -8.23 17.87 -6.27
C LEU A 193 -8.44 19.08 -7.16
N SER A 194 -8.90 18.88 -8.39
CA SER A 194 -9.12 19.95 -9.39
C SER A 194 -9.70 21.25 -8.85
N ASP A 195 -9.45 22.33 -9.52
CA ASP A 195 -9.63 23.72 -9.04
C ASP A 195 -10.96 24.03 -8.33
N GLY A 196 -10.88 24.87 -7.31
CA GLY A 196 -12.02 25.42 -6.59
C GLY A 196 -12.54 24.59 -5.41
N MET A 197 -11.92 23.44 -5.13
CA MET A 197 -12.31 22.59 -4.02
C MET A 197 -11.47 22.84 -2.77
N ARG A 198 -12.05 22.65 -1.59
CA ARG A 198 -11.28 22.50 -0.36
C ARG A 198 -10.39 21.25 -0.45
N PRO A 199 -9.26 21.23 0.23
CA PRO A 199 -8.45 20.03 0.33
C PRO A 199 -9.26 18.87 0.94
N VAL A 200 -9.07 17.67 0.39
CA VAL A 200 -9.62 16.42 0.92
C VAL A 200 -8.55 15.67 1.70
N ARG A 201 -8.96 14.90 2.68
CA ARG A 201 -8.09 14.02 3.45
C ARG A 201 -8.16 12.63 2.86
N LEU A 202 -7.07 12.16 2.28
CA LEU A 202 -7.01 10.82 1.70
C LEU A 202 -6.08 9.93 2.52
N LYS A 203 -6.55 8.73 2.84
CA LYS A 203 -5.73 7.69 3.44
C LYS A 203 -4.86 7.06 2.37
N LEU A 204 -3.55 7.01 2.60
CA LEU A 204 -2.60 6.25 1.78
C LEU A 204 -2.85 4.76 2.01
N ASP A 205 -3.18 4.03 0.94
CA ASP A 205 -3.68 2.67 1.00
C ASP A 205 -2.96 1.78 -0.02
N SER A 206 -2.05 0.93 0.46
CA SER A 206 -1.29 0.00 -0.39
C SER A 206 -2.09 -1.26 -0.75
N GLY A 207 -3.15 -1.56 -0.01
CA GLY A 207 -4.06 -2.68 -0.29
C GLY A 207 -5.08 -2.37 -1.38
N SER A 208 -5.35 -1.08 -1.65
CA SER A 208 -6.28 -0.66 -2.68
C SER A 208 -5.65 -0.64 -4.07
N ASN A 209 -6.40 -1.10 -5.07
CA ASN A 209 -6.02 -1.00 -6.49
C ASN A 209 -6.66 0.20 -7.21
N VAL A 210 -7.43 1.02 -6.50
CA VAL A 210 -8.13 2.19 -7.03
C VAL A 210 -8.13 3.35 -6.04
N ASN A 211 -8.18 4.58 -6.53
CA ASN A 211 -8.45 5.73 -5.70
C ASN A 211 -9.95 5.87 -5.47
N PHE A 212 -10.33 6.18 -4.25
CA PHE A 212 -11.73 6.19 -3.84
C PHE A 212 -12.08 7.50 -3.11
N LEU A 213 -13.23 8.08 -3.43
CA LEU A 213 -13.82 9.19 -2.67
C LEU A 213 -15.16 8.77 -2.08
N TYR A 214 -15.36 9.03 -0.81
CA TYR A 214 -16.66 8.83 -0.19
C TYR A 214 -17.69 9.81 -0.77
N ASN A 215 -18.85 9.27 -1.13
CA ASN A 215 -19.95 10.07 -1.65
C ASN A 215 -20.58 10.86 -0.51
N THR A 216 -20.25 12.14 -0.40
CA THR A 216 -20.85 13.05 0.55
C THR A 216 -21.75 14.06 -0.17
N ALA A 217 -22.77 14.60 0.51
CA ALA A 217 -23.64 15.62 -0.05
C ALA A 217 -22.86 16.84 -0.56
N GLU A 218 -21.74 17.17 0.10
CA GLU A 218 -20.86 18.26 -0.29
C GLU A 218 -20.19 18.03 -1.65
N TYR A 219 -19.62 16.83 -1.88
CA TYR A 219 -19.00 16.52 -3.15
C TYR A 219 -20.02 16.34 -4.28
N MET A 220 -21.24 15.88 -3.95
CA MET A 220 -22.35 15.84 -4.90
C MET A 220 -22.74 17.25 -5.36
N ALA A 221 -22.81 18.21 -4.44
CA ALA A 221 -23.12 19.61 -4.77
C ALA A 221 -22.09 20.25 -5.70
N LEU A 222 -20.83 19.80 -5.63
CA LEU A 222 -19.74 20.26 -6.52
C LEU A 222 -19.78 19.61 -7.92
N GLY A 223 -20.74 18.71 -8.18
CA GLY A 223 -20.90 18.05 -9.48
C GLY A 223 -19.81 17.03 -9.81
N LEU A 224 -18.98 16.65 -8.83
CA LEU A 224 -17.91 15.65 -9.01
C LEU A 224 -18.46 14.27 -9.39
N PHE A 225 -19.67 13.94 -8.97
CA PHE A 225 -20.29 12.64 -9.18
C PHE A 225 -21.05 12.53 -10.51
N ARG A 226 -20.50 13.11 -11.56
CA ARG A 226 -20.98 12.93 -12.94
C ARG A 226 -19.99 12.04 -13.66
N GLY A 227 -20.32 10.77 -13.81
CA GLY A 227 -19.42 9.83 -14.46
C GLY A 227 -20.13 8.57 -14.95
N ALA A 228 -19.36 7.68 -15.57
CA ALA A 228 -19.84 6.39 -16.02
C ALA A 228 -20.17 5.47 -14.84
N SER A 229 -21.30 4.78 -14.89
CA SER A 229 -21.62 3.73 -13.92
C SER A 229 -20.74 2.52 -14.19
N LEU A 230 -20.13 1.98 -13.13
CA LEU A 230 -19.31 0.78 -13.15
C LEU A 230 -19.94 -0.25 -12.21
N GLN A 231 -19.92 -1.50 -12.61
CA GLN A 231 -20.27 -2.60 -11.74
C GLN A 231 -18.99 -3.29 -11.28
N GLY A 232 -18.88 -3.49 -9.99
CA GLY A 232 -17.77 -4.19 -9.38
C GLY A 232 -18.24 -4.90 -8.11
N GLY A 233 -17.50 -5.88 -7.67
CA GLY A 233 -17.82 -6.56 -6.42
C GLY A 233 -16.86 -7.69 -6.19
N SER A 234 -16.67 -8.03 -4.94
CA SER A 234 -16.04 -9.26 -4.49
C SER A 234 -17.02 -10.02 -3.60
N GLY A 235 -16.97 -11.35 -3.65
CA GLY A 235 -17.72 -12.19 -2.73
C GLY A 235 -19.25 -12.18 -2.87
N GLY A 236 -19.75 -12.15 -4.09
CA GLY A 236 -21.19 -12.32 -4.36
C GLY A 236 -22.05 -11.08 -4.12
N SER A 237 -21.51 -9.98 -3.64
CA SER A 237 -22.18 -8.68 -3.54
C SER A 237 -21.80 -7.81 -4.70
N GLN A 238 -22.70 -7.62 -5.66
CA GLN A 238 -22.54 -6.60 -6.70
C GLN A 238 -22.72 -5.23 -6.07
N LYS A 239 -21.70 -4.39 -6.20
CA LYS A 239 -21.74 -2.98 -5.81
C LYS A 239 -21.68 -2.12 -7.07
N ASN A 240 -22.47 -1.07 -7.07
CA ASN A 240 -22.44 -0.10 -8.15
C ASN A 240 -21.46 1.01 -7.76
N PHE A 241 -20.49 1.22 -8.63
CA PHE A 241 -19.54 2.32 -8.52
C PHE A 241 -19.80 3.32 -9.64
N MET A 242 -19.29 4.51 -9.46
CA MET A 242 -19.25 5.53 -10.47
C MET A 242 -17.81 6.02 -10.63
N ALA A 243 -17.31 6.04 -11.86
CA ALA A 243 -16.06 6.71 -12.17
C ALA A 243 -16.28 8.22 -12.11
N LEU A 244 -15.40 8.93 -11.43
CA LEU A 244 -15.42 10.36 -11.36
C LEU A 244 -14.63 10.96 -12.54
N PRO A 245 -14.86 12.24 -12.91
CA PRO A 245 -13.97 12.94 -13.82
C PRO A 245 -12.53 12.88 -13.30
N LEU A 246 -11.57 12.81 -14.22
CA LEU A 246 -10.14 12.80 -13.85
C LEU A 246 -9.79 14.06 -13.06
N GLN A 247 -9.11 13.89 -11.94
CA GLN A 247 -8.75 14.98 -11.04
C GLN A 247 -7.29 15.37 -11.24
N ASP A 248 -7.00 16.66 -11.24
CA ASP A 248 -5.63 17.16 -11.06
C ASP A 248 -5.30 17.08 -9.57
N VAL A 249 -4.35 16.20 -9.23
CA VAL A 249 -4.02 15.90 -7.84
C VAL A 249 -2.76 16.63 -7.44
N LYS A 250 -2.82 17.39 -6.33
CA LYS A 250 -1.67 18.04 -5.70
C LYS A 250 -1.55 17.62 -4.24
N ILE A 251 -0.35 17.20 -3.84
CA ILE A 251 -0.04 16.79 -2.47
C ILE A 251 1.23 17.53 -2.05
N GLY A 252 1.11 18.43 -1.08
CA GLY A 252 2.20 19.36 -0.77
C GLY A 252 2.57 20.21 -1.98
N SER A 253 3.83 20.18 -2.40
CA SER A 253 4.34 20.85 -3.60
C SER A 253 4.32 19.95 -4.86
N ALA A 254 4.01 18.67 -4.74
CA ALA A 254 4.02 17.71 -5.85
C ALA A 254 2.68 17.70 -6.61
N GLU A 255 2.78 17.66 -7.95
CA GLU A 255 1.63 17.54 -8.86
C GLU A 255 1.66 16.19 -9.54
N PHE A 256 0.52 15.45 -9.49
CA PHE A 256 0.41 14.09 -10.00
C PHE A 256 -0.45 13.98 -11.27
N GLY A 257 -0.81 15.09 -11.89
CA GLY A 257 -1.59 15.11 -13.13
C GLY A 257 -3.01 14.56 -12.97
N LYS A 258 -3.52 13.96 -14.03
CA LYS A 258 -4.89 13.47 -14.13
C LYS A 258 -5.05 12.08 -13.49
N VAL A 259 -5.58 12.04 -12.29
CA VAL A 259 -5.76 10.84 -11.49
C VAL A 259 -7.22 10.38 -11.51
N PRO A 260 -7.51 9.09 -11.80
CA PRO A 260 -8.86 8.54 -11.74
C PRO A 260 -9.30 8.27 -10.31
N PHE A 261 -10.55 8.55 -10.01
CA PHE A 261 -11.23 8.18 -8.76
C PHE A 261 -12.55 7.49 -9.05
N ILE A 262 -12.97 6.63 -8.13
CA ILE A 262 -14.30 6.04 -8.12
C ILE A 262 -15.02 6.35 -6.81
N THR A 263 -16.35 6.20 -6.81
CA THR A 263 -17.18 6.28 -5.61
C THR A 263 -18.25 5.19 -5.64
N LEU A 264 -18.82 4.84 -4.48
CA LEU A 264 -20.00 3.98 -4.40
C LEU A 264 -21.27 4.77 -4.79
N THR A 265 -22.18 4.11 -5.51
CA THR A 265 -23.51 4.65 -5.81
C THR A 265 -24.60 3.86 -5.10
N GLY A 266 -25.76 4.50 -4.85
CA GLY A 266 -26.91 3.84 -4.23
C GLY A 266 -27.13 4.14 -2.76
N ALA A 267 -28.10 3.46 -2.13
CA ALA A 267 -28.56 3.68 -0.76
C ALA A 267 -27.58 3.22 0.33
N GLN A 268 -26.49 2.53 -0.03
CA GLN A 268 -25.40 2.24 0.89
C GLN A 268 -24.73 3.58 1.20
N LYS A 269 -25.07 4.13 2.36
CA LYS A 269 -24.34 5.28 2.90
C LYS A 269 -22.88 4.91 2.95
N ASN A 270 -22.09 5.54 2.10
CA ASN A 270 -20.66 5.63 2.35
C ASN A 270 -20.53 6.35 3.69
N THR A 271 -20.34 5.58 4.74
CA THR A 271 -20.04 6.16 6.03
C THR A 271 -18.65 6.78 5.88
N ARG A 272 -18.65 8.08 5.58
CA ARG A 272 -17.49 8.92 5.79
C ARG A 272 -17.03 8.64 7.21
N THR A 273 -15.81 8.18 7.36
CA THR A 273 -15.18 8.21 8.66
C THR A 273 -14.90 9.68 8.98
N SER A 274 -14.97 10.07 10.23
CA SER A 274 -14.55 11.44 10.63
C SER A 274 -13.07 11.70 10.34
N GLU A 275 -12.31 10.65 10.00
CA GLU A 275 -10.86 10.66 9.84
C GLU A 275 -10.41 11.07 8.44
N PHE A 276 -11.03 10.53 7.39
CA PHE A 276 -10.63 10.78 5.99
C PHE A 276 -11.81 10.76 5.03
N ASP A 277 -11.61 11.36 3.87
CA ASP A 277 -12.63 11.59 2.86
C ASP A 277 -12.54 10.58 1.70
N GLY A 278 -11.51 9.73 1.68
CA GLY A 278 -11.29 8.73 0.65
C GLY A 278 -9.96 8.00 0.80
N LEU A 279 -9.63 7.19 -0.21
CA LEU A 279 -8.41 6.39 -0.30
C LEU A 279 -7.58 6.83 -1.48
N LEU A 280 -6.26 6.80 -1.31
CA LEU A 280 -5.27 7.07 -2.34
C LEU A 280 -4.33 5.88 -2.45
N THR A 281 -4.41 5.14 -3.57
CA THR A 281 -3.57 3.94 -3.74
C THR A 281 -2.09 4.28 -3.82
N MET A 282 -1.27 3.56 -3.08
CA MET A 282 0.18 3.74 -3.11
C MET A 282 0.83 3.16 -4.37
N GLY A 283 0.17 2.25 -5.07
CA GLY A 283 0.68 1.64 -6.30
C GLY A 283 0.80 2.60 -7.50
N GLN A 284 0.27 3.84 -7.38
CA GLN A 284 0.39 4.86 -8.43
C GLN A 284 1.65 5.75 -8.29
N PHE A 285 2.46 5.55 -7.27
CA PHE A 285 3.71 6.29 -7.08
C PHE A 285 4.89 5.42 -7.48
N LYS A 286 5.97 6.05 -7.92
CA LYS A 286 7.23 5.35 -8.15
C LYS A 286 7.82 4.84 -6.82
N ARG A 287 7.83 5.71 -5.81
CA ARG A 287 8.24 5.38 -4.44
C ARG A 287 7.36 6.12 -3.45
N VAL A 288 7.11 5.46 -2.32
CA VAL A 288 6.41 6.02 -1.16
C VAL A 288 7.25 5.75 0.08
N PHE A 289 7.75 6.80 0.70
CA PHE A 289 8.42 6.71 2.00
C PHE A 289 7.47 7.23 3.08
N ILE A 290 7.34 6.49 4.16
CA ILE A 290 6.59 6.83 5.37
C ILE A 290 7.54 6.85 6.54
N ASP A 291 7.64 8.01 7.19
CA ASP A 291 8.30 8.17 8.48
C ASP A 291 7.23 8.10 9.57
N HIS A 292 7.15 6.95 10.23
CA HIS A 292 6.16 6.74 11.29
C HIS A 292 6.54 7.50 12.59
N ALA A 293 7.83 7.69 12.83
CA ALA A 293 8.31 8.38 14.02
C ALA A 293 8.09 9.90 13.96
N GLU A 294 8.40 10.52 12.80
CA GLU A 294 8.28 11.98 12.60
C GLU A 294 6.98 12.38 11.89
N HIS A 295 6.13 11.39 11.54
CA HIS A 295 4.81 11.58 10.94
C HIS A 295 4.80 12.39 9.64
N PHE A 296 5.61 11.98 8.67
CA PHE A 296 5.56 12.53 7.31
C PHE A 296 5.70 11.45 6.24
N ALA A 297 5.31 11.79 5.02
CA ALA A 297 5.52 10.98 3.84
C ALA A 297 6.38 11.73 2.81
N VAL A 298 7.11 10.97 1.97
CA VAL A 298 7.70 11.46 0.71
C VAL A 298 7.12 10.63 -0.41
N LEU A 299 6.52 11.29 -1.40
CA LEU A 299 5.84 10.65 -2.52
C LEU A 299 6.55 11.04 -3.82
N ASP A 300 7.12 10.05 -4.51
CA ASP A 300 7.72 10.25 -5.83
C ASP A 300 6.68 9.90 -6.92
N PRO A 301 6.36 10.81 -7.84
CA PRO A 301 5.47 10.49 -8.97
C PRO A 301 6.08 9.43 -9.88
N LEU A 302 5.21 8.72 -10.65
CA LEU A 302 5.62 7.76 -11.70
C LEU A 302 6.37 8.44 -12.84
#